data_abf6b4699a517c0c8efad38496f29ef5
#
_entry.id   abf6b4699a517c0c8efad38496f29ef5
#
_cell.length_a   1.000
_cell.length_b   1.000
_cell.length_c   1.000
_cell.angle_alpha   90.00
_cell.angle_beta   90.00
_cell.angle_gamma   90.00
#
_symmetry.space_group_name_H-M   'P 1'
#
loop_
_entity.id
_entity.type
_entity.pdbx_description
1 polymer ?
#
loop_
_entity_poly.entity_id
_entity_poly.type
_entity_poly.pdbx_seq_one_letter_code
_entity_poly.pdbx_strand_id
1 'polypeptide(L)' 'MSDFITRLSDEKVELDEKIFKLESFTKTDAFNSIDNVQRGLLKIQLNAMATYSQVLDERLWRLSPSENIG' A
#
# COMPACT_ATOMS: atom_id res chain seq x y z
N MET A 1 18.85 -9.77 10.67
CA MET A 1 18.36 -10.66 9.72
C MET A 1 16.90 -10.75 9.71
N SER A 2 16.31 -11.62 10.52
CA SER A 2 14.89 -11.74 10.58
C SER A 2 14.26 -10.41 10.98
N ASP A 3 14.97 -9.60 11.75
CA ASP A 3 14.49 -8.30 12.18
C ASP A 3 14.22 -7.37 10.99
N PHE A 4 15.12 -7.35 10.05
CA PHE A 4 14.95 -6.52 8.85
C PHE A 4 13.75 -6.97 8.03
N ILE A 5 13.62 -8.27 7.82
CA ILE A 5 12.51 -8.82 7.05
C ILE A 5 11.18 -8.58 7.77
N THR A 6 11.19 -8.75 9.09
CA THR A 6 9.99 -8.51 9.89
C THR A 6 9.54 -7.07 9.77
N ARG A 7 10.46 -6.12 9.85
CA ARG A 7 10.11 -4.70 9.73
C ARG A 7 9.57 -4.38 8.34
N LEU A 8 10.15 -4.98 7.32
CA LEU A 8 9.69 -4.77 5.96
C LEU A 8 8.27 -5.33 5.78
N SER A 9 8.02 -6.49 6.36
CA SER A 9 6.70 -7.10 6.32
C SER A 9 5.67 -6.26 7.06
N ASP A 10 6.05 -5.72 8.22
CA ASP A 10 5.16 -4.85 8.99
C ASP A 10 4.83 -3.59 8.21
N GLU A 11 5.82 -3.03 7.54
CA GLU A 11 5.62 -1.83 6.72
C GLU A 11 4.59 -2.10 5.62
N LYS A 12 4.70 -3.27 4.98
CA LYS A 12 3.76 -3.62 3.93
C LYS A 12 2.35 -3.78 4.47
N VAL A 13 2.20 -4.46 5.61
CA VAL A 13 0.89 -4.65 6.21
C VAL A 13 0.24 -3.31 6.55
N GLU A 14 1.00 -2.42 7.15
CA GLU A 14 0.50 -1.10 7.51
C GLU A 14 0.12 -0.29 6.28
N LEU A 15 0.94 -0.37 5.24
CA LEU A 15 0.67 0.33 4.00
C LEU A 15 -0.62 -0.21 3.35
N ASP A 16 -0.78 -1.53 3.32
CA ASP A 16 -1.95 -2.14 2.72
C ASP A 16 -3.22 -1.76 3.48
N GLU A 17 -3.13 -1.62 4.80
CA GLU A 17 -4.27 -1.15 5.58
C GLU A 17 -4.65 0.28 5.22
N LYS A 18 -3.64 1.14 5.03
CA LYS A 18 -3.88 2.52 4.63
C LYS A 18 -4.51 2.59 3.25
N ILE A 19 -4.03 1.76 2.33
CA ILE A 19 -4.58 1.67 0.98
C ILE A 19 -6.05 1.29 1.05
N PHE A 20 -6.37 0.27 1.82
CA PHE A 20 -7.73 -0.20 1.95
C PHE A 20 -8.64 0.90 2.50
N LYS A 21 -8.19 1.60 3.53
CA LYS A 21 -8.99 2.66 4.14
C LYS A 21 -9.21 3.80 3.16
N LEU A 22 -8.18 4.20 2.44
CA LEU A 22 -8.32 5.29 1.48
C LEU A 22 -9.21 4.88 0.32
N GLU A 23 -9.02 3.67 -0.18
CA GLU A 23 -9.85 3.13 -1.24
C GLU A 23 -11.33 3.13 -0.83
N SER A 24 -11.60 2.66 0.38
CA SER A 24 -12.96 2.63 0.90
C SER A 24 -13.55 4.04 1.01
N PHE A 25 -12.72 4.98 1.46
CA PHE A 25 -13.17 6.37 1.59
C PHE A 25 -13.56 6.96 0.24
N THR A 26 -12.84 6.63 -0.82
CA THR A 26 -13.14 7.18 -2.15
C THR A 26 -14.50 6.75 -2.68
N LYS A 27 -15.10 5.75 -2.06
CA LYS A 27 -16.41 5.25 -2.47
C LYS A 27 -17.55 5.80 -1.64
N THR A 28 -17.27 6.75 -0.75
CA THR A 28 -18.29 7.33 0.13
C THR A 28 -18.79 8.66 -0.39
N ASP A 29 -19.98 9.06 0.12
CA ASP A 29 -20.53 10.37 -0.20
C ASP A 29 -19.66 11.48 0.35
N ALA A 30 -19.00 11.21 1.49
CA ALA A 30 -18.09 12.20 2.08
C ALA A 30 -16.97 12.56 1.12
N PHE A 31 -16.46 11.58 0.40
CA PHE A 31 -15.40 11.83 -0.60
C PHE A 31 -15.91 12.78 -1.68
N ASN A 32 -17.15 12.58 -2.12
CA ASN A 32 -17.73 13.42 -3.16
C ASN A 32 -17.98 14.85 -2.70
N SER A 33 -17.98 15.08 -1.39
CA SER A 33 -18.20 16.40 -0.82
C SER A 33 -16.95 17.25 -0.71
N ILE A 34 -15.77 16.65 -0.83
CA ILE A 34 -14.55 17.42 -0.69
C ILE A 34 -14.15 18.04 -2.01
N ASP A 35 -13.28 19.01 -1.92
CA ASP A 35 -12.83 19.79 -3.05
C ASP A 35 -12.33 18.90 -4.20
N ASN A 36 -12.66 19.33 -5.41
CA ASN A 36 -12.31 18.60 -6.63
C ASN A 36 -10.81 18.33 -6.75
N VAL A 37 -10.00 19.34 -6.41
CA VAL A 37 -8.53 19.20 -6.49
C VAL A 37 -8.06 18.18 -5.47
N GLN A 38 -8.61 18.24 -4.25
CA GLN A 38 -8.24 17.28 -3.21
C GLN A 38 -8.62 15.87 -3.60
N ARG A 39 -9.77 15.69 -4.23
CA ARG A 39 -10.16 14.35 -4.68
C ARG A 39 -9.17 13.80 -5.69
N GLY A 40 -8.73 14.64 -6.62
CA GLY A 40 -7.74 14.23 -7.61
C GLY A 40 -6.42 13.85 -6.96
N LEU A 41 -5.98 14.66 -5.99
CA LEU A 41 -4.73 14.39 -5.29
C LEU A 41 -4.80 13.09 -4.50
N LEU A 42 -5.93 12.82 -3.86
CA LEU A 42 -6.10 11.58 -3.11
C LEU A 42 -6.05 10.36 -4.01
N LYS A 43 -6.57 10.47 -5.22
CA LYS A 43 -6.50 9.36 -6.18
C LYS A 43 -5.07 9.11 -6.64
N ILE A 44 -4.32 10.19 -6.87
CA ILE A 44 -2.90 10.07 -7.22
C ILE A 44 -2.14 9.44 -6.06
N GLN A 45 -2.44 9.87 -4.84
CA GLN A 45 -1.80 9.31 -3.65
C GLN A 45 -2.09 7.82 -3.53
N LEU A 46 -3.32 7.42 -3.79
CA LEU A 46 -3.70 6.02 -3.74
C LEU A 46 -2.91 5.19 -4.75
N ASN A 47 -2.74 5.70 -5.96
CA ASN A 47 -1.95 5.03 -6.98
C ASN A 47 -0.49 4.89 -6.57
N ALA A 48 0.07 5.94 -5.97
CA ALA A 48 1.46 5.90 -5.50
C ALA A 48 1.62 4.87 -4.40
N MET A 49 0.65 4.80 -3.49
CA MET A 49 0.68 3.83 -2.40
C MET A 49 0.58 2.40 -2.92
N ALA A 50 -0.25 2.18 -3.93
CA ALA A 50 -0.38 0.86 -4.53
C ALA A 50 0.93 0.43 -5.20
N THR A 51 1.58 1.34 -5.88
CA THR A 51 2.88 1.05 -6.50
C THR A 51 3.93 0.74 -5.44
N TYR A 52 3.94 1.50 -4.37
CA TYR A 52 4.86 1.26 -3.26
C TYR A 52 4.62 -0.12 -2.65
N SER A 53 3.35 -0.49 -2.47
CA SER A 53 3.01 -1.81 -1.94
C SER A 53 3.54 -2.92 -2.84
N GLN A 54 3.45 -2.74 -4.15
CA GLN A 54 3.99 -3.71 -5.10
C GLN A 54 5.49 -3.86 -4.95
N VAL A 55 6.19 -2.75 -4.74
CA VAL A 55 7.64 -2.79 -4.54
C VAL A 55 7.98 -3.58 -3.28
N LEU A 56 7.26 -3.32 -2.19
CA LEU A 56 7.50 -4.04 -0.95
C LEU A 56 7.23 -5.53 -1.10
N ASP A 57 6.18 -5.86 -1.83
CA ASP A 57 5.83 -7.25 -2.08
C ASP A 57 6.95 -7.96 -2.84
N GLU A 58 7.47 -7.32 -3.88
CA GLU A 58 8.55 -7.90 -4.67
C GLU A 58 9.83 -8.04 -3.84
N ARG A 59 10.13 -7.04 -3.01
CA ARG A 59 11.30 -7.09 -2.15
C ARG A 59 11.22 -8.24 -1.16
N LEU A 60 10.04 -8.41 -0.55
CA LEU A 60 9.82 -9.51 0.40
C LEU A 60 9.94 -10.86 -0.27
N TRP A 61 9.37 -10.97 -1.46
CA TRP A 61 9.43 -12.22 -2.20
C TRP A 61 10.88 -12.61 -2.50
N ARG A 62 11.70 -11.63 -2.87
CA ARG A 62 13.09 -11.87 -3.19
C ARG A 62 13.93 -12.19 -1.97
N LEU A 63 13.48 -11.75 -0.80
CA LEU A 63 14.21 -12.00 0.46
C LEU A 63 13.81 -13.31 1.11
N SER A 64 12.83 -14.03 0.55
CA SER A 64 12.35 -15.30 1.11
C SER A 64 12.91 -16.46 0.28
N PRO A 65 14.07 -16.98 0.63
CA PRO A 65 14.73 -17.98 -0.22
C PRO A 65 13.90 -19.22 -0.46
N SER A 66 13.18 -19.69 0.55
CA SER A 66 12.38 -20.88 0.40
C SER A 66 11.25 -20.70 -0.60
N GLU A 67 10.77 -19.48 -0.74
CA GLU A 67 9.69 -19.18 -1.67
C GLU A 67 10.19 -19.14 -3.10
N ASN A 68 11.46 -18.77 -3.27
CA ASN A 68 12.03 -18.59 -4.60
C ASN A 68 12.45 -19.87 -5.26
N ILE A 69 12.40 -20.94 -4.53
CA ILE A 69 12.81 -22.23 -5.06
C ILE A 69 11.78 -22.78 -6.02
N GLY A 70 10.55 -22.54 -5.73
CA GLY A 70 9.41 -23.09 -6.44
C GLY A 70 9.43 -22.85 -7.93
#